data_1b521732fb65b7fe974afacd2dce9c48
#
_entry.id   1b521732fb65b7fe974afacd2dce9c48
#
_cell.length_a   1.000
_cell.length_b   1.000
_cell.length_c   1.000
_cell.angle_alpha   90.00
_cell.angle_beta   90.00
_cell.angle_gamma   90.00
#
_symmetry.space_group_name_H-M   'P 1'
#
loop_
_entity.id
_entity.type
_entity.pdbx_description
1 polymer ?
#
loop_
_entity_poly.entity_id
_entity_poly.type
_entity_poly.pdbx_seq_one_letter_code
_entity_poly.pdbx_strand_id
1 'polypeptide(L)'
;MSVKTDNQKSGRGRKTSAAAKNGDTFKKLRLIVLCHEDLVPPESIEGLTPKEVAPFKTEWDVISNLKKIGHEVSAVGVYNNLGVIGNALLEHKPQVAFNLLEEFHGYPLYDQHVVSYLELMKQPYTGCNPRGLTICRDKALSKMVLAYHRIHVPAFAVFHMNRVVKRSRRLKFPLLVKSISEEGSVGIARASIVNDDDKLAERVEFIHRQTKTHAIAEQYIAGREIYVSVIGNLRLQCYTPWELVIEKLPEGAPNIATSKLKWDPAYQEKVGVVTKAADLDKKMKQKLERLSKKIYRTLFLSGYARLDYRVTDDGEIYLLEANPNPQIANAEDFADSAEHCGVDYEALLQKIIALGLRYRTGA
;
A
#
# COMPACT_ATOMS: atom_id res chain seq x y z
N MET A 1 6.56 -79.19 -2.34
CA MET A 1 7.37 -78.73 -1.20
C MET A 1 7.59 -77.25 -1.38
N SER A 2 6.90 -76.44 -0.63
CA SER A 2 6.85 -75.01 -0.79
C SER A 2 7.23 -74.35 0.55
N VAL A 3 8.28 -73.56 0.55
CA VAL A 3 8.75 -72.85 1.73
C VAL A 3 8.23 -71.42 1.64
N LYS A 4 7.41 -71.01 2.61
CA LYS A 4 6.98 -69.63 2.83
C LYS A 4 8.10 -68.89 3.54
N THR A 5 8.46 -67.74 3.07
CA THR A 5 9.26 -66.77 3.82
C THR A 5 8.42 -65.55 4.12
N ASP A 6 8.19 -65.29 5.40
CA ASP A 6 7.59 -64.10 5.96
C ASP A 6 8.51 -62.91 5.80
N ASN A 7 7.97 -61.79 5.31
CA ASN A 7 8.69 -60.52 5.23
C ASN A 7 7.97 -59.52 6.16
N GLN A 8 8.52 -59.36 7.35
CA GLN A 8 8.13 -58.31 8.32
C GLN A 8 8.49 -56.91 7.77
N LYS A 9 7.52 -56.09 7.49
CA LYS A 9 7.72 -54.64 7.24
C LYS A 9 7.79 -53.89 8.55
N SER A 10 8.99 -53.47 8.92
CA SER A 10 9.22 -52.53 10.00
C SER A 10 8.69 -51.12 9.64
N GLY A 11 7.70 -50.66 10.39
CA GLY A 11 7.20 -49.28 10.30
C GLY A 11 8.22 -48.28 10.79
N ARG A 12 8.79 -47.50 9.89
CA ARG A 12 9.57 -46.28 10.24
C ARG A 12 8.61 -45.16 10.62
N GLY A 13 8.46 -44.90 11.91
CA GLY A 13 7.81 -43.73 12.45
C GLY A 13 8.46 -42.46 11.92
N ARG A 14 7.67 -41.65 11.21
CA ARG A 14 8.05 -40.30 10.77
C ARG A 14 8.11 -39.42 12.01
N LYS A 15 9.30 -39.14 12.51
CA LYS A 15 9.52 -38.10 13.52
C LYS A 15 9.19 -36.76 12.89
N THR A 16 8.14 -36.12 13.39
CA THR A 16 7.86 -34.70 13.15
C THR A 16 9.02 -33.90 13.69
N SER A 17 9.83 -33.33 12.81
CA SER A 17 10.88 -32.41 13.19
C SER A 17 10.24 -31.14 13.76
N ALA A 18 10.46 -30.88 15.02
CA ALA A 18 10.19 -29.61 15.65
C ALA A 18 10.91 -28.51 14.85
N ALA A 19 10.17 -27.45 14.50
CA ALA A 19 10.72 -26.27 13.87
C ALA A 19 11.85 -25.71 14.75
N ALA A 20 13.07 -25.80 14.30
CA ALA A 20 14.20 -25.11 14.89
C ALA A 20 13.94 -23.60 14.76
N LYS A 21 13.85 -22.90 15.88
CA LYS A 21 14.00 -21.45 15.95
C LYS A 21 15.47 -21.15 15.59
N ASN A 22 15.75 -21.00 14.30
CA ASN A 22 16.99 -20.39 13.86
C ASN A 22 16.89 -18.91 14.23
N GLY A 23 17.58 -18.50 15.26
CA GLY A 23 17.93 -17.12 15.52
C GLY A 23 18.89 -16.66 14.42
N ASP A 24 18.35 -16.30 13.24
CA ASP A 24 19.11 -15.59 12.22
C ASP A 24 19.54 -14.26 12.84
N THR A 25 20.80 -14.18 13.27
CA THR A 25 21.41 -12.92 13.69
C THR A 25 21.56 -12.04 12.45
N PHE A 26 20.59 -11.15 12.23
CA PHE A 26 20.68 -10.17 11.15
C PHE A 26 21.93 -9.30 11.32
N LYS A 27 22.63 -9.05 10.20
CA LYS A 27 23.78 -8.16 10.23
C LYS A 27 23.33 -6.77 10.70
N LYS A 28 23.94 -6.25 11.76
CA LYS A 28 23.71 -4.88 12.24
C LYS A 28 24.04 -3.89 11.12
N LEU A 29 23.12 -2.97 10.85
CA LEU A 29 23.24 -1.92 9.84
C LEU A 29 23.08 -0.55 10.49
N ARG A 30 23.69 0.47 9.86
CA ARG A 30 23.34 1.88 10.10
C ARG A 30 22.28 2.28 9.12
N LEU A 31 21.17 2.82 9.63
CA LEU A 31 20.00 3.24 8.88
C LEU A 31 19.69 4.70 9.20
N ILE A 32 19.28 5.45 8.20
CA ILE A 32 18.45 6.62 8.42
C ILE A 32 17.01 6.27 8.07
N VAL A 33 16.07 6.76 8.85
CA VAL A 33 14.63 6.67 8.52
C VAL A 33 14.16 8.06 8.13
N LEU A 34 13.78 8.21 6.86
CA LEU A 34 13.26 9.47 6.33
C LEU A 34 11.77 9.52 6.60
N CYS A 35 11.30 10.53 7.30
CA CYS A 35 9.90 10.79 7.61
C CYS A 35 9.61 12.28 7.49
N HIS A 36 8.33 12.66 7.42
CA HIS A 36 7.94 14.07 7.51
C HIS A 36 8.43 14.67 8.84
N GLU A 37 8.85 15.94 8.84
CA GLU A 37 9.44 16.55 10.04
C GLU A 37 8.47 16.55 11.23
N ASP A 38 7.16 16.72 10.99
CA ASP A 38 6.12 16.67 12.03
C ASP A 38 5.81 15.24 12.53
N LEU A 39 6.28 14.20 11.84
CA LEU A 39 6.06 12.79 12.16
C LEU A 39 7.28 12.11 12.78
N VAL A 40 8.36 12.85 13.04
CA VAL A 40 9.50 12.32 13.78
C VAL A 40 9.03 11.94 15.19
N PRO A 41 9.06 10.64 15.55
CA PRO A 41 8.52 10.21 16.82
C PRO A 41 9.41 10.63 17.99
N PRO A 42 8.86 10.79 19.19
CA PRO A 42 9.65 11.03 20.41
C PRO A 42 10.51 9.79 20.74
N GLU A 43 11.46 9.94 21.65
CA GLU A 43 12.32 8.83 22.11
C GLU A 43 11.54 7.73 22.85
N SER A 44 10.40 8.08 23.48
CA SER A 44 9.49 7.18 24.17
C SER A 44 8.05 7.62 23.98
N ILE A 45 7.13 6.64 23.88
CA ILE A 45 5.68 6.85 23.88
C ILE A 45 5.05 6.52 25.24
N GLU A 46 5.85 6.27 26.26
CA GLU A 46 5.35 5.99 27.60
C GLU A 46 4.51 7.17 28.13
N GLY A 47 3.29 6.87 28.54
CA GLY A 47 2.33 7.86 28.99
C GLY A 47 1.49 8.52 27.91
N LEU A 48 1.76 8.27 26.62
CA LEU A 48 0.91 8.76 25.53
C LEU A 48 -0.31 7.86 25.31
N THR A 49 -1.42 8.47 24.96
CA THR A 49 -2.64 7.74 24.56
C THR A 49 -2.51 7.25 23.12
N PRO A 50 -3.28 6.20 22.73
CA PRO A 50 -3.32 5.76 21.32
C PRO A 50 -3.65 6.87 20.32
N LYS A 51 -4.46 7.85 20.71
CA LYS A 51 -4.81 8.99 19.87
C LYS A 51 -3.63 9.94 19.64
N GLU A 52 -2.76 10.10 20.64
CA GLU A 52 -1.55 10.93 20.52
C GLU A 52 -0.46 10.24 19.71
N VAL A 53 -0.39 8.91 19.73
CA VAL A 53 0.56 8.12 18.94
C VAL A 53 0.11 7.96 17.49
N ALA A 54 -1.20 7.95 17.23
CA ALA A 54 -1.76 7.66 15.90
C ALA A 54 -1.13 8.47 14.74
N PRO A 55 -0.82 9.77 14.87
CA PRO A 55 -0.24 10.55 13.78
C PRO A 55 1.12 10.02 13.28
N PHE A 56 1.98 9.54 14.18
CA PHE A 56 3.33 9.04 13.87
C PHE A 56 3.51 7.55 14.17
N LYS A 57 2.40 6.80 14.21
CA LYS A 57 2.42 5.37 14.54
C LYS A 57 3.34 4.57 13.62
N THR A 58 3.32 4.85 12.32
CA THR A 58 4.14 4.13 11.33
C THR A 58 5.64 4.35 11.60
N GLU A 59 6.04 5.60 11.81
CA GLU A 59 7.41 6.00 12.07
C GLU A 59 7.90 5.39 13.38
N TRP A 60 7.08 5.46 14.43
CA TRP A 60 7.37 4.85 15.72
C TRP A 60 7.55 3.34 15.61
N ASP A 61 6.60 2.64 15.00
CA ASP A 61 6.65 1.18 14.87
C ASP A 61 7.88 0.73 14.09
N VAL A 62 8.20 1.41 12.99
CA VAL A 62 9.38 1.10 12.18
C VAL A 62 10.66 1.36 12.97
N ILE A 63 10.84 2.56 13.52
CA ILE A 63 12.07 2.98 14.19
C ILE A 63 12.33 2.14 15.44
N SER A 64 11.32 1.95 16.30
CA SER A 64 11.45 1.18 17.54
C SER A 64 11.76 -0.29 17.26
N ASN A 65 11.10 -0.92 16.28
CA ASN A 65 11.39 -2.31 15.95
C ASN A 65 12.75 -2.48 15.26
N LEU A 66 13.17 -1.56 14.38
CA LEU A 66 14.52 -1.59 13.78
C LEU A 66 15.63 -1.47 14.85
N LYS A 67 15.43 -0.62 15.87
CA LYS A 67 16.34 -0.53 17.03
C LYS A 67 16.32 -1.83 17.86
N LYS A 68 15.13 -2.38 18.12
CA LYS A 68 14.94 -3.64 18.88
C LYS A 68 15.66 -4.82 18.25
N ILE A 69 15.66 -4.94 16.93
CA ILE A 69 16.38 -6.01 16.21
C ILE A 69 17.87 -5.71 16.02
N GLY A 70 18.38 -4.63 16.60
CA GLY A 70 19.81 -4.36 16.75
C GLY A 70 20.44 -3.44 15.72
N HIS A 71 19.65 -2.76 14.86
CA HIS A 71 20.19 -1.75 13.95
C HIS A 71 20.51 -0.45 14.67
N GLU A 72 21.45 0.31 14.11
CA GLU A 72 21.71 1.71 14.48
C GLU A 72 20.84 2.60 13.62
N VAL A 73 19.88 3.30 14.22
CA VAL A 73 18.80 4.00 13.52
C VAL A 73 18.75 5.46 13.92
N SER A 74 18.86 6.35 12.93
CA SER A 74 18.68 7.80 13.07
C SER A 74 17.44 8.23 12.32
N ALA A 75 16.49 8.87 13.00
CA ALA A 75 15.33 9.50 12.36
C ALA A 75 15.75 10.82 11.72
N VAL A 76 15.27 11.08 10.51
CA VAL A 76 15.56 12.30 9.74
C VAL A 76 14.25 12.92 9.29
N GLY A 77 13.87 14.03 9.92
CA GLY A 77 12.70 14.81 9.55
C GLY A 77 12.94 15.64 8.30
N VAL A 78 12.10 15.49 7.31
CA VAL A 78 12.20 16.19 6.01
C VAL A 78 10.87 16.84 5.67
N TYR A 79 10.90 18.11 5.25
CA TYR A 79 9.72 18.79 4.72
C TYR A 79 9.99 19.34 3.31
N ASN A 80 10.86 20.34 3.17
CA ASN A 80 11.05 21.06 1.92
C ASN A 80 12.52 21.30 1.54
N ASN A 81 13.47 20.65 2.23
CA ASN A 81 14.90 20.84 2.04
C ASN A 81 15.64 19.52 1.85
N LEU A 82 16.03 19.20 0.63
CA LEU A 82 16.84 18.01 0.32
C LEU A 82 18.23 18.04 0.96
N GLY A 83 18.75 19.21 1.32
CA GLY A 83 20.02 19.36 2.01
C GLY A 83 20.06 18.64 3.36
N VAL A 84 18.92 18.53 4.05
CA VAL A 84 18.78 17.75 5.29
C VAL A 84 19.16 16.29 5.05
N ILE A 85 18.66 15.70 3.95
CA ILE A 85 19.00 14.32 3.57
C ILE A 85 20.49 14.21 3.24
N GLY A 86 21.03 15.14 2.44
CA GLY A 86 22.45 15.15 2.07
C GLY A 86 23.37 15.20 3.29
N ASN A 87 23.07 16.07 4.26
CA ASN A 87 23.81 16.19 5.51
C ASN A 87 23.73 14.90 6.35
N ALA A 88 22.53 14.31 6.48
CA ALA A 88 22.35 13.06 7.20
C ALA A 88 23.12 11.89 6.55
N LEU A 89 23.21 11.84 5.22
CA LEU A 89 24.01 10.84 4.51
C LEU A 89 25.50 10.98 4.81
N LEU A 90 26.02 12.20 4.89
CA LEU A 90 27.43 12.48 5.22
C LEU A 90 27.76 12.17 6.67
N GLU A 91 26.88 12.53 7.59
CA GLU A 91 27.04 12.36 9.03
C GLU A 91 26.93 10.89 9.44
N HIS A 92 25.82 10.24 9.11
CA HIS A 92 25.53 8.88 9.59
C HIS A 92 26.11 7.78 8.70
N LYS A 93 26.46 8.09 7.45
CA LYS A 93 26.96 7.11 6.44
C LYS A 93 26.15 5.81 6.45
N PRO A 94 24.82 5.89 6.23
CA PRO A 94 23.93 4.74 6.32
C PRO A 94 24.16 3.74 5.18
N GLN A 95 23.97 2.45 5.43
CA GLN A 95 23.97 1.44 4.39
C GLN A 95 22.67 1.48 3.57
N VAL A 96 21.56 1.91 4.19
CA VAL A 96 20.27 2.09 3.50
C VAL A 96 19.46 3.20 4.16
N ALA A 97 18.78 3.99 3.37
CA ALA A 97 17.76 4.93 3.81
C ALA A 97 16.39 4.22 3.83
N PHE A 98 15.78 4.07 4.99
CA PHE A 98 14.43 3.57 5.13
C PHE A 98 13.47 4.73 4.84
N ASN A 99 12.79 4.70 3.68
CA ASN A 99 11.97 5.82 3.24
C ASN A 99 10.50 5.63 3.65
N LEU A 100 10.00 6.54 4.49
CA LEU A 100 8.59 6.64 4.90
C LEU A 100 7.95 7.94 4.40
N LEU A 101 8.65 8.74 3.58
CA LEU A 101 8.10 9.98 3.05
C LEU A 101 7.02 9.68 2.01
N GLU A 102 5.86 10.29 2.18
CA GLU A 102 4.73 10.22 1.26
C GLU A 102 4.52 11.51 0.48
N GLU A 103 5.25 12.57 0.84
CA GLU A 103 5.21 13.89 0.22
C GLU A 103 6.55 14.63 0.34
N PHE A 104 6.70 15.74 -0.36
CA PHE A 104 7.75 16.73 -0.15
C PHE A 104 7.17 18.13 -0.39
N HIS A 105 7.40 19.05 0.55
CA HIS A 105 6.89 20.41 0.52
C HIS A 105 5.34 20.48 0.44
N GLY A 106 4.65 19.56 1.10
CA GLY A 106 3.18 19.45 1.10
C GLY A 106 2.58 18.91 -0.22
N TYR A 107 3.42 18.37 -1.12
CA TYR A 107 2.97 17.81 -2.39
C TYR A 107 3.29 16.33 -2.49
N PRO A 108 2.27 15.43 -2.47
CA PRO A 108 2.47 13.98 -2.64
C PRO A 108 3.17 13.61 -3.95
N LEU A 109 2.93 14.38 -5.03
CA LEU A 109 3.60 14.17 -6.33
C LEU A 109 5.12 14.39 -6.29
N TYR A 110 5.65 14.98 -5.22
CA TYR A 110 7.08 15.27 -5.10
C TYR A 110 7.85 14.17 -4.33
N ASP A 111 7.19 13.17 -3.78
CA ASP A 111 7.85 12.04 -3.10
C ASP A 111 8.87 11.33 -4.01
N GLN A 112 8.54 11.17 -5.30
CA GLN A 112 9.44 10.57 -6.29
C GLN A 112 10.73 11.38 -6.50
N HIS A 113 10.73 12.70 -6.25
CA HIS A 113 11.94 13.52 -6.35
C HIS A 113 12.91 13.23 -5.20
N VAL A 114 12.40 12.94 -4.01
CA VAL A 114 13.23 12.49 -2.88
C VAL A 114 13.92 11.18 -3.22
N VAL A 115 13.18 10.21 -3.74
CA VAL A 115 13.74 8.91 -4.15
C VAL A 115 14.72 9.08 -5.32
N SER A 116 14.42 9.97 -6.29
CA SER A 116 15.37 10.32 -7.37
C SER A 116 16.65 10.93 -6.81
N TYR A 117 16.57 11.78 -5.79
CA TYR A 117 17.73 12.35 -5.13
C TYR A 117 18.59 11.26 -4.47
N LEU A 118 17.99 10.29 -3.78
CA LEU A 118 18.73 9.14 -3.22
C LEU A 118 19.43 8.32 -4.30
N GLU A 119 18.80 8.13 -5.48
CA GLU A 119 19.44 7.45 -6.62
C GLU A 119 20.64 8.24 -7.15
N LEU A 120 20.52 9.58 -7.29
CA LEU A 120 21.64 10.45 -7.70
C LEU A 120 22.79 10.38 -6.71
N MET A 121 22.50 10.30 -5.41
CA MET A 121 23.49 10.12 -4.34
C MET A 121 24.03 8.69 -4.25
N LYS A 122 23.55 7.77 -5.08
CA LYS A 122 23.86 6.34 -5.04
C LYS A 122 23.61 5.69 -3.67
N GLN A 123 22.65 6.24 -2.93
CA GLN A 123 22.24 5.74 -1.63
C GLN A 123 21.20 4.64 -1.80
N PRO A 124 21.44 3.41 -1.31
CA PRO A 124 20.40 2.39 -1.23
C PRO A 124 19.22 2.88 -0.37
N TYR A 125 18.00 2.59 -0.80
CA TYR A 125 16.78 3.01 -0.11
C TYR A 125 15.72 1.91 -0.14
N THR A 126 14.74 1.99 0.76
CA THR A 126 13.57 1.10 0.77
C THR A 126 12.39 1.71 0.04
N GLY A 127 11.48 0.84 -0.42
CA GLY A 127 10.25 1.26 -1.08
C GLY A 127 10.34 1.28 -2.60
N CYS A 128 9.41 2.02 -3.21
CA CYS A 128 9.22 2.05 -4.64
C CYS A 128 10.21 3.02 -5.32
N ASN A 129 10.62 2.68 -6.53
CA ASN A 129 11.46 3.51 -7.38
C ASN A 129 10.71 4.73 -7.95
N PRO A 130 11.43 5.77 -8.44
CA PRO A 130 10.80 7.01 -8.92
C PRO A 130 9.81 6.79 -10.06
N ARG A 131 10.06 5.83 -10.98
CA ARG A 131 9.15 5.54 -12.09
C ARG A 131 7.81 5.01 -11.61
N GLY A 132 7.85 4.03 -10.70
CA GLY A 132 6.64 3.45 -10.10
C GLY A 132 5.83 4.50 -9.33
N LEU A 133 6.50 5.33 -8.53
CA LEU A 133 5.88 6.44 -7.81
C LEU A 133 5.19 7.41 -8.79
N THR A 134 5.90 7.92 -9.79
CA THR A 134 5.36 8.85 -10.78
C THR A 134 4.11 8.32 -11.48
N ILE A 135 4.11 7.04 -11.88
CA ILE A 135 2.98 6.44 -12.58
C ILE A 135 1.79 6.25 -11.64
N CYS A 136 2.01 5.80 -10.41
CA CYS A 136 0.93 5.45 -9.50
C CYS A 136 0.32 6.67 -8.80
N ARG A 137 1.08 7.74 -8.57
CA ARG A 137 0.56 8.99 -8.01
C ARG A 137 -0.45 9.68 -8.94
N ASP A 138 -0.43 9.41 -10.24
CA ASP A 138 -1.45 9.85 -11.18
C ASP A 138 -2.41 8.71 -11.50
N LYS A 139 -3.63 8.76 -10.91
CA LYS A 139 -4.66 7.73 -11.07
C LYS A 139 -5.11 7.56 -12.53
N ALA A 140 -5.06 8.60 -13.34
CA ALA A 140 -5.43 8.51 -14.75
C ALA A 140 -4.30 7.86 -15.56
N LEU A 141 -3.04 8.26 -15.32
CA LEU A 141 -1.88 7.69 -16.00
C LEU A 141 -1.75 6.20 -15.71
N SER A 142 -1.84 5.78 -14.44
CA SER A 142 -1.78 4.37 -14.08
C SER A 142 -2.88 3.55 -14.75
N LYS A 143 -4.13 4.08 -14.81
CA LYS A 143 -5.25 3.42 -15.49
C LYS A 143 -5.07 3.36 -17.00
N MET A 144 -4.53 4.39 -17.64
CA MET A 144 -4.23 4.38 -19.08
C MET A 144 -3.18 3.30 -19.41
N VAL A 145 -2.11 3.21 -18.62
CA VAL A 145 -1.08 2.16 -18.78
C VAL A 145 -1.69 0.77 -18.63
N LEU A 146 -2.51 0.56 -17.59
CA LEU A 146 -3.16 -0.73 -17.31
C LEU A 146 -4.17 -1.11 -18.40
N ALA A 147 -4.97 -0.16 -18.88
CA ALA A 147 -5.94 -0.39 -19.95
C ALA A 147 -5.24 -0.80 -21.27
N TYR A 148 -4.11 -0.17 -21.62
CA TYR A 148 -3.29 -0.60 -22.75
C TYR A 148 -2.86 -2.08 -22.64
N HIS A 149 -2.55 -2.54 -21.43
CA HIS A 149 -2.19 -3.94 -21.15
C HIS A 149 -3.41 -4.86 -20.92
N ARG A 150 -4.64 -4.39 -21.24
CA ARG A 150 -5.90 -5.14 -21.10
C ARG A 150 -6.13 -5.64 -19.68
N ILE A 151 -5.80 -4.80 -18.70
CA ILE A 151 -6.11 -5.01 -17.30
C ILE A 151 -7.39 -4.20 -17.01
N HIS A 152 -8.38 -4.84 -16.40
CA HIS A 152 -9.64 -4.19 -16.10
C HIS A 152 -9.46 -3.12 -15.03
N VAL A 153 -9.80 -1.91 -15.39
CA VAL A 153 -9.94 -0.74 -14.51
C VAL A 153 -11.33 -0.13 -14.74
N PRO A 154 -11.91 0.57 -13.76
CA PRO A 154 -13.16 1.30 -13.99
C PRO A 154 -13.01 2.27 -15.16
N ALA A 155 -14.03 2.37 -16.02
CA ALA A 155 -14.07 3.42 -17.05
C ALA A 155 -14.00 4.78 -16.36
N PHE A 156 -13.23 5.71 -16.91
CA PHE A 156 -12.98 6.99 -16.25
C PHE A 156 -12.86 8.16 -17.22
N ALA A 157 -12.98 9.37 -16.69
CA ALA A 157 -12.64 10.62 -17.37
C ALA A 157 -11.98 11.59 -16.38
N VAL A 158 -11.04 12.40 -16.90
CA VAL A 158 -10.40 13.47 -16.15
C VAL A 158 -11.11 14.79 -16.44
N PHE A 159 -11.40 15.53 -15.39
CA PHE A 159 -11.97 16.87 -15.44
C PHE A 159 -10.90 17.87 -14.96
N HIS A 160 -10.37 18.61 -15.92
CA HIS A 160 -9.31 19.58 -15.66
C HIS A 160 -9.83 20.82 -14.95
N MET A 161 -9.05 21.37 -14.03
CA MET A 161 -9.34 22.67 -13.41
C MET A 161 -9.54 23.74 -14.49
N ASN A 162 -10.41 24.68 -14.21
CA ASN A 162 -10.73 25.81 -15.12
C ASN A 162 -11.30 25.38 -16.50
N ARG A 163 -11.90 24.20 -16.58
CA ARG A 163 -12.62 23.72 -17.78
C ARG A 163 -14.06 23.40 -17.44
N VAL A 164 -14.91 23.56 -18.44
CA VAL A 164 -16.35 23.17 -18.33
C VAL A 164 -16.44 21.67 -18.10
N VAL A 165 -17.22 21.26 -17.13
CA VAL A 165 -17.50 19.84 -16.85
C VAL A 165 -18.45 19.30 -17.90
N LYS A 166 -17.93 18.42 -18.77
CA LYS A 166 -18.73 17.78 -19.84
C LYS A 166 -18.36 16.30 -19.89
N ARG A 167 -19.32 15.45 -19.50
CA ARG A 167 -19.15 14.00 -19.50
C ARG A 167 -19.37 13.41 -20.90
N SER A 168 -18.55 12.47 -21.29
CA SER A 168 -18.84 11.61 -22.44
C SER A 168 -20.01 10.66 -22.13
N ARG A 169 -20.95 10.49 -23.06
CA ARG A 169 -22.06 9.54 -22.93
C ARG A 169 -21.62 8.08 -22.76
N ARG A 170 -20.36 7.76 -23.08
CA ARG A 170 -19.78 6.42 -22.88
C ARG A 170 -19.48 6.15 -21.40
N LEU A 171 -19.21 7.18 -20.60
CA LEU A 171 -19.00 7.04 -19.15
C LEU A 171 -20.37 7.00 -18.46
N LYS A 172 -20.76 5.84 -17.98
CA LYS A 172 -22.09 5.56 -17.42
C LYS A 172 -22.14 5.81 -15.92
N PHE A 173 -23.25 6.34 -15.45
CA PHE A 173 -23.57 6.45 -14.01
C PHE A 173 -23.89 5.06 -13.40
N PRO A 174 -23.70 4.89 -12.07
CA PRO A 174 -23.15 5.86 -11.12
C PRO A 174 -21.64 6.05 -11.28
N LEU A 175 -21.13 7.25 -10.92
CA LEU A 175 -19.72 7.59 -10.98
C LEU A 175 -19.20 7.95 -9.60
N LEU A 176 -17.97 7.49 -9.29
CA LEU A 176 -17.20 7.93 -8.13
C LEU A 176 -16.26 9.08 -8.56
N VAL A 177 -16.41 10.26 -7.95
CA VAL A 177 -15.60 11.44 -8.24
C VAL A 177 -14.60 11.67 -7.11
N LYS A 178 -13.31 11.77 -7.44
CA LYS A 178 -12.21 11.96 -6.48
C LYS A 178 -11.09 12.82 -7.07
N SER A 179 -10.12 13.23 -6.23
CA SER A 179 -8.88 13.85 -6.69
C SER A 179 -8.06 12.86 -7.55
N ILE A 180 -7.35 13.39 -8.55
CA ILE A 180 -6.49 12.57 -9.41
C ILE A 180 -5.21 12.12 -8.68
N SER A 181 -4.68 12.92 -7.73
CA SER A 181 -3.38 12.71 -7.09
C SER A 181 -3.42 12.52 -5.58
N GLU A 182 -4.53 12.87 -4.91
CA GLU A 182 -4.64 12.67 -3.45
C GLU A 182 -4.84 11.21 -3.09
N GLU A 183 -4.24 10.77 -1.99
CA GLU A 183 -4.35 9.43 -1.42
C GLU A 183 -5.18 9.42 -0.13
N GLY A 184 -5.25 8.27 0.56
CA GLY A 184 -5.91 8.17 1.86
C GLY A 184 -7.41 8.47 1.84
N SER A 185 -8.08 8.42 0.68
CA SER A 185 -9.50 8.79 0.50
C SER A 185 -9.82 10.26 0.80
N VAL A 186 -8.82 11.17 0.74
CA VAL A 186 -9.03 12.61 0.92
C VAL A 186 -10.14 13.11 -0.03
N GLY A 187 -11.10 13.80 0.53
CA GLY A 187 -12.27 14.31 -0.21
C GLY A 187 -13.28 13.23 -0.64
N ILE A 188 -13.10 11.94 -0.33
CA ILE A 188 -14.10 10.90 -0.65
C ILE A 188 -15.16 10.84 0.46
N ALA A 189 -16.41 11.03 0.07
CA ALA A 189 -17.60 10.92 0.92
C ALA A 189 -18.70 10.15 0.17
N ARG A 190 -19.83 9.86 0.80
CA ARG A 190 -20.98 9.29 0.10
C ARG A 190 -21.43 10.15 -1.09
N ALA A 191 -21.34 11.48 -0.95
CA ALA A 191 -21.61 12.45 -2.02
C ALA A 191 -20.61 12.38 -3.19
N SER A 192 -19.52 11.59 -3.09
CA SER A 192 -18.61 11.35 -4.20
C SER A 192 -19.19 10.40 -5.24
N ILE A 193 -20.24 9.64 -4.92
CA ILE A 193 -21.00 8.88 -5.88
C ILE A 193 -22.13 9.75 -6.41
N VAL A 194 -22.11 9.96 -7.72
CA VAL A 194 -23.05 10.83 -8.44
C VAL A 194 -23.82 10.03 -9.49
N ASN A 195 -25.08 10.43 -9.73
CA ASN A 195 -25.99 9.68 -10.60
C ASN A 195 -26.49 10.51 -11.81
N ASP A 196 -26.13 11.78 -11.87
CA ASP A 196 -26.51 12.71 -12.95
C ASP A 196 -25.39 13.73 -13.23
N ASP A 197 -25.55 14.48 -14.32
CA ASP A 197 -24.54 15.43 -14.78
C ASP A 197 -24.45 16.68 -13.88
N ASP A 198 -25.52 17.09 -13.21
CA ASP A 198 -25.53 18.25 -12.29
C ASP A 198 -24.72 17.90 -11.03
N LYS A 199 -24.98 16.73 -10.43
CA LYS A 199 -24.20 16.25 -9.28
C LYS A 199 -22.74 15.99 -9.65
N LEU A 200 -22.46 15.53 -10.86
CA LEU A 200 -21.10 15.40 -11.36
C LEU A 200 -20.40 16.76 -11.39
N ALA A 201 -21.03 17.80 -11.93
CA ALA A 201 -20.45 19.14 -12.00
C ALA A 201 -20.21 19.71 -10.60
N GLU A 202 -21.19 19.66 -9.70
CA GLU A 202 -21.05 20.07 -8.30
C GLU A 202 -19.86 19.37 -7.61
N ARG A 203 -19.73 18.05 -7.82
CA ARG A 203 -18.70 17.26 -7.15
C ARG A 203 -17.31 17.51 -7.70
N VAL A 204 -17.17 17.67 -9.02
CA VAL A 204 -15.91 18.06 -9.68
C VAL A 204 -15.44 19.42 -9.16
N GLU A 205 -16.33 20.42 -9.10
CA GLU A 205 -15.98 21.73 -8.53
C GLU A 205 -15.55 21.65 -7.06
N PHE A 206 -16.22 20.82 -6.26
CA PHE A 206 -15.83 20.59 -4.86
C PHE A 206 -14.40 20.09 -4.78
N ILE A 207 -14.03 19.04 -5.56
CA ILE A 207 -12.67 18.51 -5.59
C ILE A 207 -11.68 19.59 -6.01
N HIS A 208 -11.93 20.31 -7.11
CA HIS A 208 -11.06 21.39 -7.58
C HIS A 208 -10.80 22.45 -6.50
N ARG A 209 -11.83 22.83 -5.73
CA ARG A 209 -11.69 23.82 -4.66
C ARG A 209 -10.95 23.28 -3.45
N GLN A 210 -11.28 22.04 -3.05
CA GLN A 210 -10.77 21.43 -1.83
C GLN A 210 -9.30 21.00 -1.95
N THR A 211 -8.96 20.35 -3.06
CA THR A 211 -7.64 19.71 -3.22
C THR A 211 -6.69 20.48 -4.13
N LYS A 212 -7.20 21.49 -4.87
CA LYS A 212 -6.42 22.23 -5.87
C LYS A 212 -5.80 21.35 -6.95
N THR A 213 -6.44 20.20 -7.24
CA THR A 213 -6.02 19.22 -8.24
C THR A 213 -7.10 19.02 -9.30
N HIS A 214 -6.76 18.34 -10.40
CA HIS A 214 -7.78 17.83 -11.32
C HIS A 214 -8.64 16.78 -10.63
N ALA A 215 -9.89 16.61 -11.09
CA ALA A 215 -10.78 15.55 -10.64
C ALA A 215 -10.78 14.40 -11.65
N ILE A 216 -10.90 13.19 -11.15
CA ILE A 216 -11.19 11.99 -11.92
C ILE A 216 -12.58 11.46 -11.53
N ALA A 217 -13.43 11.17 -12.51
CA ALA A 217 -14.66 10.45 -12.31
C ALA A 217 -14.52 9.05 -12.88
N GLU A 218 -14.79 8.05 -12.07
CA GLU A 218 -14.66 6.64 -12.40
C GLU A 218 -16.02 5.95 -12.30
N GLN A 219 -16.33 5.03 -13.20
CA GLN A 219 -17.50 4.17 -13.06
C GLN A 219 -17.46 3.49 -11.68
N TYR A 220 -18.54 3.61 -10.92
CA TYR A 220 -18.65 2.88 -9.65
C TYR A 220 -18.85 1.39 -9.94
N ILE A 221 -17.94 0.58 -9.40
CA ILE A 221 -18.01 -0.88 -9.49
C ILE A 221 -18.53 -1.41 -8.14
N ALA A 222 -19.69 -2.04 -8.16
CA ALA A 222 -20.23 -2.73 -6.98
C ALA A 222 -19.45 -4.03 -6.74
N GLY A 223 -19.38 -4.48 -5.48
CA GLY A 223 -18.71 -5.72 -5.11
C GLY A 223 -17.85 -5.60 -3.85
N ARG A 224 -17.06 -6.61 -3.60
CA ARG A 224 -16.14 -6.73 -2.45
C ARG A 224 -14.89 -5.89 -2.68
N GLU A 225 -14.41 -5.20 -1.64
CA GLU A 225 -13.16 -4.44 -1.70
C GLU A 225 -12.02 -5.29 -1.15
N ILE A 226 -11.10 -5.68 -2.02
CA ILE A 226 -10.02 -6.63 -1.73
C ILE A 226 -8.68 -5.93 -1.92
N TYR A 227 -7.80 -6.04 -0.93
CA TYR A 227 -6.43 -5.55 -0.94
C TYR A 227 -5.46 -6.70 -1.13
N VAL A 228 -4.47 -6.52 -1.98
CA VAL A 228 -3.40 -7.50 -2.17
C VAL A 228 -2.05 -6.81 -1.95
N SER A 229 -1.39 -7.17 -0.87
CA SER A 229 -0.04 -6.72 -0.55
C SER A 229 0.98 -7.51 -1.39
N VAL A 230 1.86 -6.79 -2.10
CA VAL A 230 2.90 -7.36 -2.97
C VAL A 230 4.26 -6.84 -2.52
N ILE A 231 5.23 -7.73 -2.40
CA ILE A 231 6.60 -7.38 -2.01
C ILE A 231 7.62 -8.04 -2.95
N GLY A 232 8.66 -7.30 -3.32
CA GLY A 232 9.77 -7.81 -4.15
C GLY A 232 10.17 -6.85 -5.24
N ASN A 233 11.35 -7.10 -5.86
CA ASN A 233 11.83 -6.39 -7.05
C ASN A 233 11.64 -7.26 -8.30
N LEU A 234 12.39 -8.37 -8.42
CA LEU A 234 12.30 -9.32 -9.54
C LEU A 234 11.42 -10.52 -9.20
N ARG A 235 11.64 -11.12 -8.02
CA ARG A 235 10.83 -12.21 -7.49
C ARG A 235 9.76 -11.61 -6.59
N LEU A 236 8.50 -11.69 -7.02
CA LEU A 236 7.37 -11.09 -6.32
C LEU A 236 6.67 -12.14 -5.47
N GLN A 237 6.40 -11.76 -4.22
CA GLN A 237 5.52 -12.48 -3.30
C GLN A 237 4.26 -11.63 -3.09
N CYS A 238 3.09 -12.26 -3.18
CA CYS A 238 1.84 -11.69 -2.70
C CYS A 238 1.53 -12.28 -1.33
N TYR A 239 1.09 -11.45 -0.41
CA TYR A 239 0.58 -11.89 0.88
C TYR A 239 -0.91 -12.27 0.78
N THR A 240 -1.50 -12.72 1.86
CA THR A 240 -2.92 -13.10 1.89
C THR A 240 -3.78 -11.91 1.47
N PRO A 241 -4.72 -12.09 0.50
CA PRO A 241 -5.67 -11.03 0.19
C PRO A 241 -6.46 -10.61 1.43
N TRP A 242 -6.58 -9.30 1.63
CA TRP A 242 -7.27 -8.69 2.77
C TRP A 242 -8.57 -8.07 2.29
N GLU A 243 -9.60 -8.01 3.10
CA GLU A 243 -10.92 -7.49 2.72
C GLU A 243 -11.36 -6.40 3.69
N LEU A 244 -11.81 -5.28 3.14
CA LEU A 244 -12.53 -4.26 3.89
C LEU A 244 -14.03 -4.62 3.96
N VAL A 245 -14.52 -4.84 5.17
CA VAL A 245 -15.93 -5.14 5.45
C VAL A 245 -16.56 -4.02 6.25
N ILE A 246 -17.73 -3.57 5.86
CA ILE A 246 -18.58 -2.63 6.60
C ILE A 246 -19.82 -3.39 7.05
N GLU A 247 -19.86 -3.82 8.32
CA GLU A 247 -20.89 -4.73 8.81
C GLU A 247 -22.30 -4.11 8.86
N LYS A 248 -22.37 -2.82 9.23
CA LYS A 248 -23.64 -2.09 9.40
C LYS A 248 -23.86 -1.08 8.28
N LEU A 249 -23.63 -1.51 7.03
CA LEU A 249 -23.93 -0.68 5.87
C LEU A 249 -25.45 -0.61 5.69
N PRO A 250 -26.07 0.59 5.63
CA PRO A 250 -27.48 0.71 5.31
C PRO A 250 -27.82 0.06 3.96
N GLU A 251 -28.99 -0.54 3.87
CA GLU A 251 -29.45 -1.15 2.62
C GLU A 251 -29.43 -0.14 1.45
N GLY A 252 -28.88 -0.52 0.32
CA GLY A 252 -28.71 0.34 -0.85
C GLY A 252 -27.58 1.39 -0.73
N ALA A 253 -26.91 1.48 0.41
CA ALA A 253 -25.77 2.38 0.53
C ALA A 253 -24.55 1.83 -0.21
N PRO A 254 -23.80 2.69 -0.93
CA PRO A 254 -22.62 2.26 -1.65
C PRO A 254 -21.50 1.82 -0.68
N ASN A 255 -20.92 0.67 -0.96
CA ASN A 255 -19.76 0.16 -0.22
C ASN A 255 -18.50 0.86 -0.73
N ILE A 256 -18.09 1.96 -0.07
CA ILE A 256 -16.87 2.72 -0.41
C ILE A 256 -16.09 3.11 0.85
N ALA A 257 -14.77 3.03 0.75
CA ALA A 257 -13.85 3.53 1.76
C ALA A 257 -13.81 5.06 1.74
N THR A 258 -14.72 5.71 2.49
CA THR A 258 -14.75 7.18 2.61
C THR A 258 -13.64 7.67 3.53
N SER A 259 -13.27 8.97 3.42
CA SER A 259 -12.34 9.62 4.36
C SER A 259 -12.79 9.43 5.83
N LYS A 260 -14.08 9.65 6.11
CA LYS A 260 -14.63 9.44 7.46
C LYS A 260 -14.49 7.98 7.93
N LEU A 261 -14.65 7.01 7.01
CA LEU A 261 -14.50 5.60 7.33
C LEU A 261 -13.04 5.22 7.63
N LYS A 262 -12.07 5.89 7.02
CA LYS A 262 -10.64 5.62 7.25
C LYS A 262 -10.07 6.34 8.49
N TRP A 263 -10.58 7.54 8.81
CA TRP A 263 -9.91 8.43 9.75
C TRP A 263 -10.72 8.83 10.99
N ASP A 264 -11.97 8.35 11.12
CA ASP A 264 -12.82 8.65 12.28
C ASP A 264 -13.12 7.35 13.06
N PRO A 265 -12.37 7.06 14.15
CA PRO A 265 -12.53 5.84 14.94
C PRO A 265 -13.96 5.66 15.51
N ALA A 266 -14.61 6.74 15.93
CA ALA A 266 -15.98 6.68 16.44
C ALA A 266 -16.97 6.31 15.32
N TYR A 267 -16.72 6.77 14.11
CA TYR A 267 -17.52 6.37 12.96
C TYR A 267 -17.23 4.91 12.52
N GLN A 268 -15.98 4.48 12.57
CA GLN A 268 -15.59 3.08 12.31
C GLN A 268 -16.32 2.12 13.24
N GLU A 269 -16.30 2.40 14.54
CA GLU A 269 -17.00 1.61 15.55
C GLU A 269 -18.52 1.61 15.30
N LYS A 270 -19.10 2.76 15.00
CA LYS A 270 -20.53 2.90 14.70
C LYS A 270 -20.99 2.05 13.53
N VAL A 271 -20.22 1.99 12.44
CA VAL A 271 -20.59 1.27 11.21
C VAL A 271 -19.99 -0.15 11.14
N GLY A 272 -19.17 -0.52 12.13
CA GLY A 272 -18.52 -1.84 12.19
C GLY A 272 -17.56 -2.04 11.02
N VAL A 273 -16.51 -1.21 10.92
CA VAL A 273 -15.46 -1.40 9.92
C VAL A 273 -14.49 -2.46 10.42
N VAL A 274 -14.27 -3.48 9.62
CA VAL A 274 -13.31 -4.55 9.90
C VAL A 274 -12.50 -4.81 8.64
N THR A 275 -11.19 -4.91 8.81
CA THR A 275 -10.32 -5.48 7.78
C THR A 275 -9.88 -6.89 8.22
N LYS A 276 -9.91 -7.84 7.32
CA LYS A 276 -9.61 -9.25 7.64
C LYS A 276 -9.14 -10.02 6.42
N ALA A 277 -8.56 -11.21 6.66
CA ALA A 277 -8.23 -12.12 5.58
C ALA A 277 -9.49 -12.43 4.74
N ALA A 278 -9.40 -12.18 3.43
CA ALA A 278 -10.53 -12.37 2.52
C ALA A 278 -10.89 -13.86 2.40
N ASP A 279 -12.16 -14.17 2.61
CA ASP A 279 -12.70 -15.51 2.31
C ASP A 279 -12.92 -15.62 0.80
N LEU A 280 -11.96 -16.24 0.13
CA LEU A 280 -11.92 -16.44 -1.31
C LEU A 280 -11.56 -17.90 -1.61
N ASP A 281 -12.15 -18.45 -2.65
CA ASP A 281 -11.75 -19.76 -3.14
C ASP A 281 -10.31 -19.77 -3.70
N LYS A 282 -9.77 -20.96 -3.86
CA LYS A 282 -8.38 -21.15 -4.35
C LYS A 282 -8.18 -20.55 -5.75
N LYS A 283 -9.18 -20.64 -6.63
CA LYS A 283 -9.12 -20.14 -8.01
C LYS A 283 -9.05 -18.62 -8.03
N MET A 284 -9.87 -17.95 -7.22
CA MET A 284 -9.88 -16.48 -7.09
C MET A 284 -8.58 -15.98 -6.47
N LYS A 285 -8.08 -16.62 -5.40
CA LYS A 285 -6.76 -16.29 -4.81
C LYS A 285 -5.64 -16.36 -5.84
N GLN A 286 -5.60 -17.42 -6.64
CA GLN A 286 -4.59 -17.56 -7.71
C GLN A 286 -4.77 -16.55 -8.86
N LYS A 287 -6.04 -16.18 -9.19
CA LYS A 287 -6.34 -15.15 -10.21
C LYS A 287 -5.83 -13.79 -9.75
N LEU A 288 -6.11 -13.40 -8.49
CA LEU A 288 -5.64 -12.18 -7.86
C LEU A 288 -4.10 -12.13 -7.79
N GLU A 289 -3.46 -13.20 -7.33
CA GLU A 289 -2.00 -13.27 -7.22
C GLU A 289 -1.31 -13.05 -8.58
N ARG A 290 -1.77 -13.77 -9.62
CA ARG A 290 -1.21 -13.64 -10.98
C ARG A 290 -1.43 -12.23 -11.54
N LEU A 291 -2.64 -11.69 -11.34
CA LEU A 291 -3.00 -10.35 -11.79
C LEU A 291 -2.16 -9.29 -11.06
N SER A 292 -2.02 -9.40 -9.74
CA SER A 292 -1.23 -8.47 -8.93
C SER A 292 0.24 -8.44 -9.35
N LYS A 293 0.84 -9.61 -9.60
CA LYS A 293 2.22 -9.69 -10.12
C LYS A 293 2.35 -9.08 -11.53
N LYS A 294 1.32 -9.23 -12.39
CA LYS A 294 1.28 -8.60 -13.71
C LYS A 294 1.20 -7.08 -13.58
N ILE A 295 0.27 -6.56 -12.76
CA ILE A 295 0.08 -5.12 -12.53
C ILE A 295 1.36 -4.50 -11.97
N TYR A 296 1.94 -5.10 -10.93
CA TYR A 296 3.17 -4.64 -10.29
C TYR A 296 4.31 -4.42 -11.29
N ARG A 297 4.51 -5.38 -12.21
CA ARG A 297 5.53 -5.25 -13.28
C ARG A 297 5.13 -4.20 -14.33
N THR A 298 3.86 -4.16 -14.72
CA THR A 298 3.34 -3.22 -15.73
C THR A 298 3.48 -1.77 -15.28
N LEU A 299 3.32 -1.49 -13.98
CA LEU A 299 3.48 -0.16 -13.40
C LEU A 299 4.92 0.12 -12.93
N PHE A 300 5.87 -0.75 -13.23
CA PHE A 300 7.29 -0.63 -12.85
C PHE A 300 7.53 -0.49 -11.35
N LEU A 301 6.68 -1.08 -10.53
CA LEU A 301 6.82 -1.04 -9.08
C LEU A 301 8.04 -1.81 -8.59
N SER A 302 8.59 -1.39 -7.45
CA SER A 302 9.64 -2.08 -6.71
C SER A 302 9.41 -1.99 -5.21
N GLY A 303 10.19 -2.73 -4.42
CA GLY A 303 10.06 -2.76 -2.97
C GLY A 303 8.76 -3.42 -2.53
N TYR A 304 7.75 -2.63 -2.22
CA TYR A 304 6.45 -3.11 -1.78
C TYR A 304 5.32 -2.18 -2.23
N ALA A 305 4.13 -2.75 -2.43
CA ALA A 305 2.93 -2.01 -2.83
C ALA A 305 1.67 -2.75 -2.39
N ARG A 306 0.56 -2.02 -2.19
CA ARG A 306 -0.77 -2.57 -2.02
C ARG A 306 -1.61 -2.27 -3.27
N LEU A 307 -2.27 -3.29 -3.77
CA LEU A 307 -3.16 -3.19 -4.92
C LEU A 307 -4.59 -3.35 -4.45
N ASP A 308 -5.40 -2.34 -4.68
CA ASP A 308 -6.77 -2.26 -4.19
C ASP A 308 -7.73 -2.63 -5.34
N TYR A 309 -8.56 -3.64 -5.10
CA TYR A 309 -9.44 -4.23 -6.10
C TYR A 309 -10.91 -4.11 -5.73
N ARG A 310 -11.75 -4.12 -6.75
CA ARG A 310 -13.16 -4.46 -6.63
C ARG A 310 -13.41 -5.80 -7.31
N VAL A 311 -13.94 -6.75 -6.55
CA VAL A 311 -14.35 -8.07 -7.05
C VAL A 311 -15.87 -8.10 -7.06
N THR A 312 -16.44 -8.22 -8.25
CA THR A 312 -17.89 -8.24 -8.46
C THR A 312 -18.48 -9.61 -8.13
N ASP A 313 -19.81 -9.70 -7.98
CA ASP A 313 -20.49 -10.95 -7.63
C ASP A 313 -20.36 -12.03 -8.72
N ASP A 314 -20.19 -11.64 -9.99
CA ASP A 314 -19.89 -12.52 -11.10
C ASP A 314 -18.41 -12.89 -11.24
N GLY A 315 -17.56 -12.41 -10.31
CA GLY A 315 -16.13 -12.76 -10.22
C GLY A 315 -15.21 -11.98 -11.14
N GLU A 316 -15.66 -10.85 -11.71
CA GLU A 316 -14.81 -9.92 -12.42
C GLU A 316 -13.96 -9.11 -11.43
N ILE A 317 -12.71 -8.83 -11.82
CA ILE A 317 -11.75 -8.12 -10.98
C ILE A 317 -11.37 -6.81 -11.66
N TYR A 318 -11.62 -5.69 -10.96
CA TYR A 318 -11.21 -4.36 -11.39
C TYR A 318 -10.14 -3.82 -10.44
N LEU A 319 -9.02 -3.36 -10.96
CA LEU A 319 -8.07 -2.59 -10.15
C LEU A 319 -8.62 -1.17 -9.94
N LEU A 320 -8.79 -0.78 -8.69
CA LEU A 320 -9.17 0.57 -8.30
C LEU A 320 -7.96 1.49 -8.25
N GLU A 321 -6.90 1.02 -7.55
CA GLU A 321 -5.70 1.80 -7.27
C GLU A 321 -4.49 0.90 -7.02
N ALA A 322 -3.30 1.38 -7.33
CA ALA A 322 -2.03 0.77 -6.96
C ALA A 322 -1.28 1.76 -6.05
N ASN A 323 -1.04 1.36 -4.81
CA ASN A 323 -0.44 2.19 -3.77
C ASN A 323 1.01 1.72 -3.53
N PRO A 324 2.03 2.36 -4.12
CA PRO A 324 3.42 2.16 -3.74
C PRO A 324 3.67 2.72 -2.34
N ASN A 325 4.55 2.10 -1.58
CA ASN A 325 4.87 2.47 -0.20
C ASN A 325 3.61 2.62 0.68
N PRO A 326 2.71 1.61 0.71
CA PRO A 326 1.53 1.68 1.57
C PRO A 326 1.95 1.71 3.04
N GLN A 327 1.03 2.16 3.91
CA GLN A 327 1.22 2.11 5.35
C GLN A 327 1.64 0.71 5.81
N ILE A 328 2.73 0.66 6.58
CA ILE A 328 3.32 -0.59 7.10
C ILE A 328 3.42 -0.62 8.62
N ALA A 329 2.65 0.23 9.33
CA ALA A 329 2.60 0.17 10.78
C ALA A 329 2.20 -1.23 11.27
N ASN A 330 2.64 -1.58 12.45
CA ASN A 330 2.28 -2.86 13.07
C ASN A 330 0.76 -2.92 13.30
N ALA A 331 0.15 -4.08 13.03
CA ALA A 331 -1.30 -4.30 13.07
C ALA A 331 -2.11 -3.44 12.08
N GLU A 332 -1.52 -3.09 10.94
CA GLU A 332 -2.20 -2.53 9.78
C GLU A 332 -2.24 -3.53 8.62
N ASP A 333 -3.13 -3.33 7.66
CA ASP A 333 -3.48 -4.30 6.60
C ASP A 333 -2.29 -4.97 5.93
N PHE A 334 -1.21 -4.19 5.63
CA PHE A 334 -0.02 -4.75 4.97
C PHE A 334 0.76 -5.69 5.90
N ALA A 335 0.97 -5.28 7.15
CA ALA A 335 1.67 -6.06 8.17
C ALA A 335 0.87 -7.31 8.54
N ASP A 336 -0.45 -7.16 8.78
CA ASP A 336 -1.34 -8.27 9.13
C ASP A 336 -1.43 -9.31 8.00
N SER A 337 -1.50 -8.86 6.74
CA SER A 337 -1.50 -9.78 5.60
C SER A 337 -0.18 -10.56 5.46
N ALA A 338 0.95 -9.97 5.86
CA ALA A 338 2.25 -10.64 5.92
C ALA A 338 2.31 -11.63 7.08
N GLU A 339 1.85 -11.25 8.27
CA GLU A 339 1.81 -12.09 9.46
C GLU A 339 0.93 -13.33 9.24
N HIS A 340 -0.22 -13.16 8.58
CA HIS A 340 -1.08 -14.28 8.18
C HIS A 340 -0.39 -15.28 7.22
N CYS A 341 0.69 -14.85 6.55
CA CYS A 341 1.56 -15.71 5.74
C CYS A 341 2.79 -16.23 6.52
N GLY A 342 2.86 -16.03 7.84
CA GLY A 342 3.97 -16.45 8.69
C GLY A 342 5.20 -15.54 8.63
N VAL A 343 5.03 -14.30 8.19
CA VAL A 343 6.08 -13.26 8.17
C VAL A 343 5.74 -12.25 9.25
N ASP A 344 6.34 -12.39 10.41
CA ASP A 344 6.17 -11.43 11.52
C ASP A 344 6.68 -10.03 11.15
N TYR A 345 6.35 -9.04 11.96
CA TYR A 345 6.63 -7.65 11.67
C TYR A 345 8.14 -7.37 11.54
N GLU A 346 8.97 -7.96 12.40
CA GLU A 346 10.43 -7.79 12.35
C GLU A 346 11.01 -8.40 11.07
N ALA A 347 10.55 -9.60 10.68
CA ALA A 347 10.94 -10.24 9.42
C ALA A 347 10.45 -9.44 8.19
N LEU A 348 9.28 -8.79 8.26
CA LEU A 348 8.78 -7.90 7.21
C LEU A 348 9.73 -6.71 7.02
N LEU A 349 10.10 -6.01 8.08
CA LEU A 349 11.03 -4.88 8.02
C LEU A 349 12.39 -5.29 7.45
N GLN A 350 12.92 -6.44 7.90
CA GLN A 350 14.18 -7.00 7.38
C GLN A 350 14.08 -7.31 5.88
N LYS A 351 12.96 -7.85 5.42
CA LYS A 351 12.72 -8.14 4.01
C LYS A 351 12.68 -6.85 3.19
N ILE A 352 12.04 -5.79 3.68
CA ILE A 352 12.00 -4.47 3.05
C ILE A 352 13.41 -3.89 2.92
N ILE A 353 14.23 -3.93 3.99
CA ILE A 353 15.63 -3.51 3.98
C ILE A 353 16.45 -4.30 2.94
N ALA A 354 16.31 -5.63 2.95
CA ALA A 354 17.04 -6.49 2.02
C ALA A 354 16.69 -6.20 0.55
N LEU A 355 15.44 -5.80 0.25
CA LEU A 355 15.03 -5.37 -1.08
C LEU A 355 15.67 -4.05 -1.47
N GLY A 356 15.71 -3.06 -0.57
CA GLY A 356 16.38 -1.78 -0.80
C GLY A 356 17.87 -1.95 -1.07
N LEU A 357 18.58 -2.76 -0.29
CA LEU A 357 19.99 -3.07 -0.49
C LEU A 357 20.30 -3.78 -1.82
N ARG A 358 19.33 -4.52 -2.35
CA ARG A 358 19.47 -5.29 -3.62
C ARG A 358 18.93 -4.54 -4.82
N TYR A 359 18.19 -3.47 -4.63
CA TYR A 359 17.66 -2.67 -5.73
C TYR A 359 18.82 -2.06 -6.53
N ARG A 360 18.68 -2.05 -7.85
CA ARG A 360 19.66 -1.42 -8.78
C ARG A 360 18.90 -0.52 -9.72
N THR A 361 19.26 0.73 -9.74
CA THR A 361 18.75 1.72 -10.69
C THR A 361 19.05 1.27 -12.12
N GLY A 362 18.03 1.24 -12.98
CA GLY A 362 18.17 0.89 -14.39
C GLY A 362 18.22 -0.61 -14.70
N ALA A 363 17.90 -1.48 -13.73
CA ALA A 363 17.78 -2.93 -13.94
C ALA A 363 16.38 -3.33 -14.47
#